data_a195e2e1aee835ae2d6898f59eff4dee
#
_entry.id   a195e2e1aee835ae2d6898f59eff4dee
#
_cell.length_a   1.000
_cell.length_b   1.000
_cell.length_c   1.000
_cell.angle_alpha   90.00
_cell.angle_beta   90.00
_cell.angle_gamma   90.00
#
_symmetry.space_group_name_H-M   'P 1'
#
loop_
_entity.id
_entity.type
_entity.pdbx_description
1 polymer ?
#
loop_
_entity_poly.entity_id
_entity_poly.type
_entity_poly.pdbx_seq_one_letter_code
_entity_poly.pdbx_strand_id
1 'polypeptide(L)'
;MNLMINLKPLTFLPFFGRLVFLSGVIYNTAWANTVIPVDNSRPDETFSQTSPKQHLFSQKPKPTEPTSSASSQQISLTIEQLASRPDLVLRALIPALKNNDMRGAEILLPIYAQQSPDPLLLKWAQAMVARKQGKLSESVRLYRQIIAEKPNLQPARLQLAIALTQNRENEAAKAQFNQLRSENLPAPLLTLIDSYIDAINQRDSWNVYGGVNYLHENNVNNAPPKGTKAEGFTPSSQPEKAHGLSYFINLSKNWSLAHGFFTEFSADINGKYYWDNHKYDEFSTRLNLGGGYRNAKTEVKLIPFVEQFWYVGGENATKDARTLHRYSKSSGINLDVDYWLTPNWKISTVLEYTEQRYIQPQRQSSNGNSYSISNTLIYMPNSQQF
;
A
#
# COMPACT_ATOMS: atom_id res chain seq x y z
N MET A 1 -28.57 46.45 10.37
CA MET A 1 -28.38 45.76 11.66
C MET A 1 -27.29 44.70 11.43
N ASN A 2 -26.01 45.10 11.67
CA ASN A 2 -24.82 44.28 11.39
C ASN A 2 -24.55 43.39 12.61
N LEU A 3 -24.51 42.06 12.41
CA LEU A 3 -24.12 41.11 13.43
C LEU A 3 -22.66 40.70 13.14
N MET A 4 -21.71 41.25 13.91
CA MET A 4 -20.31 40.81 13.91
C MET A 4 -20.20 39.55 14.80
N ILE A 5 -19.74 38.45 14.22
CA ILE A 5 -19.38 37.27 14.99
C ILE A 5 -17.86 37.29 15.18
N ASN A 6 -17.46 37.39 16.44
CA ASN A 6 -16.09 37.47 16.91
C ASN A 6 -15.57 36.05 17.13
N LEU A 7 -14.65 35.58 16.28
CA LEU A 7 -13.96 34.29 16.43
C LEU A 7 -12.68 34.48 17.27
N LYS A 8 -12.66 33.91 18.47
CA LYS A 8 -11.46 33.81 19.32
C LYS A 8 -10.56 32.69 18.82
N PRO A 9 -9.22 32.83 18.85
CA PRO A 9 -8.31 31.77 18.46
C PRO A 9 -8.26 30.66 19.52
N LEU A 10 -8.39 29.40 19.05
CA LEU A 10 -8.16 28.21 19.89
C LEU A 10 -6.65 28.00 20.09
N THR A 11 -6.22 28.09 21.33
CA THR A 11 -4.90 27.70 21.79
C THR A 11 -4.77 26.18 21.84
N PHE A 12 -3.78 25.65 21.16
CA PHE A 12 -3.37 24.24 21.26
C PHE A 12 -2.74 23.97 22.63
N LEU A 13 -3.34 23.05 23.38
CA LEU A 13 -2.72 22.38 24.54
C LEU A 13 -2.36 20.93 24.17
N PRO A 14 -1.19 20.41 24.55
CA PRO A 14 -0.82 19.05 24.27
C PRO A 14 -1.43 18.13 25.35
N PHE A 15 -2.32 17.23 24.96
CA PHE A 15 -2.83 16.16 25.83
C PHE A 15 -2.22 14.83 25.41
N PHE A 16 -1.14 14.44 26.10
CA PHE A 16 -0.75 13.04 26.22
C PHE A 16 -1.57 12.41 27.35
N GLY A 17 -2.38 11.42 27.05
CA GLY A 17 -3.11 10.74 28.12
C GLY A 17 -4.02 9.62 27.61
N ARG A 18 -3.57 8.38 27.77
CA ARG A 18 -4.32 7.13 27.89
C ARG A 18 -5.47 6.90 26.90
N LEU A 19 -5.16 6.15 25.83
CA LEU A 19 -6.16 5.54 24.97
C LEU A 19 -6.80 4.37 25.72
N VAL A 20 -8.01 4.58 26.24
CA VAL A 20 -8.90 3.51 26.71
C VAL A 20 -9.72 3.08 25.49
N PHE A 21 -9.61 1.81 25.10
CA PHE A 21 -10.48 1.22 24.09
C PHE A 21 -11.91 1.16 24.63
N LEU A 22 -12.78 2.05 24.14
CA LEU A 22 -14.22 1.87 24.22
C LEU A 22 -14.69 1.54 22.80
N SER A 23 -15.04 0.27 22.59
CA SER A 23 -15.85 -0.17 21.47
C SER A 23 -17.27 0.36 21.65
N GLY A 24 -17.49 1.60 21.22
CA GLY A 24 -18.82 2.19 21.17
C GLY A 24 -19.53 1.72 19.91
N VAL A 25 -20.43 0.76 20.05
CA VAL A 25 -21.46 0.48 19.05
C VAL A 25 -22.36 1.71 18.99
N ILE A 26 -22.18 2.56 18.00
CA ILE A 26 -23.09 3.68 17.74
C ILE A 26 -24.32 3.10 17.05
N TYR A 27 -25.40 2.93 17.81
CA TYR A 27 -26.72 2.73 17.23
C TYR A 27 -27.16 4.03 16.55
N ASN A 28 -26.95 4.13 15.24
CA ASN A 28 -27.61 5.14 14.44
C ASN A 28 -29.06 4.67 14.22
N THR A 29 -30.01 5.29 14.92
CA THR A 29 -31.41 5.26 14.53
C THR A 29 -31.56 6.15 13.30
N ALA A 30 -31.22 5.64 12.14
CA ALA A 30 -31.52 6.26 10.86
C ALA A 30 -32.94 5.92 10.49
N TRP A 31 -33.74 6.94 10.30
CA TRP A 31 -35.06 6.87 9.65
C TRP A 31 -34.85 6.22 8.27
N ALA A 32 -35.69 5.20 7.99
CA ALA A 32 -35.60 4.37 6.81
C ALA A 32 -35.79 5.18 5.52
N ASN A 33 -34.67 5.62 4.95
CA ASN A 33 -34.57 5.81 3.52
C ASN A 33 -33.81 4.57 3.00
N THR A 34 -34.35 3.96 1.97
CA THR A 34 -33.80 2.82 1.28
C THR A 34 -32.30 3.01 1.07
N VAL A 35 -31.52 2.52 1.99
CA VAL A 35 -30.09 2.40 1.84
C VAL A 35 -29.91 1.32 0.79
N ILE A 36 -29.52 1.72 -0.42
CA ILE A 36 -28.85 0.78 -1.32
C ILE A 36 -27.66 0.27 -0.50
N PRO A 37 -27.52 -1.06 -0.26
CA PRO A 37 -26.37 -1.54 0.43
C PRO A 37 -25.15 -1.04 -0.35
N VAL A 38 -24.35 -0.18 0.25
CA VAL A 38 -23.00 0.06 -0.22
C VAL A 38 -22.36 -1.30 -0.06
N ASP A 39 -22.08 -1.94 -1.18
CA ASP A 39 -21.36 -3.21 -1.21
C ASP A 39 -19.99 -2.95 -0.62
N ASN A 40 -19.82 -3.22 0.67
CA ASN A 40 -18.54 -3.19 1.36
C ASN A 40 -17.66 -4.38 1.00
N SER A 41 -18.06 -5.20 0.03
CA SER A 41 -17.23 -6.24 -0.56
C SER A 41 -16.27 -5.67 -1.61
N ARG A 42 -15.60 -4.54 -1.31
CA ARG A 42 -14.33 -4.27 -1.98
C ARG A 42 -13.39 -5.39 -1.53
N PRO A 43 -12.91 -6.24 -2.43
CA PRO A 43 -11.79 -7.10 -2.07
C PRO A 43 -10.70 -6.15 -1.59
N ASP A 44 -10.23 -6.37 -0.38
CA ASP A 44 -9.25 -5.52 0.26
C ASP A 44 -8.04 -5.39 -0.66
N GLU A 45 -7.95 -4.31 -1.41
CA GLU A 45 -6.81 -4.01 -2.29
C GLU A 45 -5.50 -3.92 -1.50
N THR A 46 -5.62 -3.81 -0.17
CA THR A 46 -4.49 -3.81 0.76
C THR A 46 -3.75 -5.15 0.81
N PHE A 47 -4.37 -6.26 0.43
CA PHE A 47 -3.72 -7.58 0.44
C PHE A 47 -2.99 -7.95 -0.86
N SER A 48 -3.20 -7.25 -1.95
CA SER A 48 -2.46 -7.50 -3.19
C SER A 48 -1.17 -6.68 -3.33
N GLN A 49 -0.71 -6.01 -2.28
CA GLN A 49 0.68 -5.58 -2.24
C GLN A 49 1.55 -6.83 -2.04
N THR A 50 1.79 -7.55 -3.13
CA THR A 50 2.92 -8.45 -3.22
C THR A 50 4.18 -7.63 -2.98
N SER A 51 4.58 -7.52 -1.71
CA SER A 51 6.01 -7.40 -1.43
C SER A 51 6.67 -8.46 -2.30
N PRO A 52 7.70 -8.14 -3.07
CA PRO A 52 8.42 -9.17 -3.81
C PRO A 52 8.70 -10.27 -2.81
N LYS A 53 8.19 -11.48 -3.09
CA LYS A 53 8.34 -12.61 -2.18
C LYS A 53 9.81 -12.65 -1.81
N GLN A 54 10.15 -12.52 -0.53
CA GLN A 54 11.52 -12.60 -0.03
C GLN A 54 12.19 -13.94 -0.36
N HIS A 55 11.47 -14.85 -1.03
CA HIS A 55 11.98 -16.10 -1.58
C HIS A 55 13.15 -15.95 -2.57
N LEU A 56 13.33 -14.78 -3.20
CA LEU A 56 14.52 -14.51 -4.01
C LEU A 56 15.79 -14.33 -3.17
N PHE A 57 15.66 -14.12 -1.86
CA PHE A 57 16.80 -13.88 -0.97
C PHE A 57 17.01 -14.98 0.08
N SER A 58 16.18 -16.02 0.11
CA SER A 58 16.24 -17.10 1.09
C SER A 58 16.79 -18.41 0.56
N GLN A 59 17.48 -18.41 -0.57
CA GLN A 59 18.40 -19.52 -0.84
C GLN A 59 19.68 -19.27 -0.06
N LYS A 60 19.69 -19.70 1.23
CA LYS A 60 20.94 -20.05 1.89
C LYS A 60 21.68 -21.02 0.96
N PRO A 61 22.90 -20.70 0.52
CA PRO A 61 23.71 -21.71 -0.13
C PRO A 61 23.79 -22.88 0.84
N LYS A 62 23.44 -24.07 0.37
CA LYS A 62 23.65 -25.30 1.12
C LYS A 62 25.15 -25.29 1.52
N PRO A 63 25.47 -25.47 2.81
CA PRO A 63 26.89 -25.52 3.19
C PRO A 63 27.55 -26.65 2.41
N THR A 64 28.38 -26.32 1.45
CA THR A 64 29.34 -27.25 0.89
C THR A 64 30.33 -27.46 2.02
N GLU A 65 30.42 -28.68 2.50
CA GLU A 65 31.42 -29.06 3.47
C GLU A 65 32.81 -28.65 2.93
N PRO A 66 33.60 -27.89 3.70
CA PRO A 66 34.94 -27.56 3.27
C PRO A 66 35.81 -28.81 3.42
N THR A 67 36.12 -29.40 2.29
CA THR A 67 37.26 -30.33 2.20
C THR A 67 38.55 -29.53 2.32
N SER A 68 39.36 -29.94 3.27
CA SER A 68 40.77 -29.61 3.51
C SER A 68 41.10 -28.39 4.38
N SER A 69 41.43 -28.68 5.61
CA SER A 69 42.62 -28.28 6.40
C SER A 69 43.50 -27.17 5.82
N ALA A 70 43.10 -25.93 6.00
CA ALA A 70 44.01 -24.87 6.35
C ALA A 70 43.61 -24.43 7.76
N SER A 71 44.48 -24.57 8.72
CA SER A 71 44.33 -24.12 10.09
C SER A 71 44.21 -22.59 10.09
N SER A 72 43.01 -22.10 9.87
CA SER A 72 42.67 -20.72 10.17
C SER A 72 42.70 -20.61 11.69
N GLN A 73 43.78 -20.08 12.24
CA GLN A 73 43.80 -19.64 13.64
C GLN A 73 42.63 -18.67 13.83
N GLN A 74 41.56 -19.15 14.41
CA GLN A 74 40.43 -18.35 14.82
C GLN A 74 40.92 -17.51 16.03
N ILE A 75 41.35 -16.28 15.77
CA ILE A 75 41.74 -15.32 16.81
C ILE A 75 40.46 -14.76 17.39
N SER A 76 40.06 -15.21 18.55
CA SER A 76 38.98 -14.58 19.33
C SER A 76 39.54 -13.39 20.09
N LEU A 77 39.12 -12.18 19.72
CA LEU A 77 39.49 -10.94 20.39
C LEU A 77 38.31 -10.40 21.15
N THR A 78 38.53 -9.87 22.37
CA THR A 78 37.51 -9.08 23.06
C THR A 78 37.38 -7.71 22.39
N ILE A 79 36.28 -7.00 22.65
CA ILE A 79 36.01 -5.66 22.10
C ILE A 79 37.12 -4.70 22.54
N GLU A 80 37.62 -4.78 23.78
CA GLU A 80 38.67 -3.94 24.32
C GLU A 80 40.01 -4.23 23.60
N GLN A 81 40.33 -5.49 23.35
CA GLN A 81 41.54 -5.89 22.60
C GLN A 81 41.46 -5.41 21.15
N LEU A 82 40.27 -5.45 20.55
CA LEU A 82 40.04 -4.94 19.20
C LEU A 82 40.16 -3.41 19.14
N ALA A 83 39.62 -2.71 20.14
CA ALA A 83 39.67 -1.25 20.23
C ALA A 83 41.12 -0.71 20.32
N SER A 84 42.04 -1.47 20.95
CA SER A 84 43.47 -1.12 21.02
C SER A 84 44.27 -1.39 19.74
N ARG A 85 43.62 -2.00 18.72
CA ARG A 85 44.29 -2.42 17.48
C ARG A 85 43.57 -1.91 16.23
N PRO A 86 43.76 -0.63 15.85
CA PRO A 86 43.10 0.00 14.69
C PRO A 86 43.31 -0.75 13.37
N ASP A 87 44.51 -1.35 13.19
CA ASP A 87 44.86 -2.17 12.02
C ASP A 87 43.90 -3.36 11.82
N LEU A 88 43.54 -4.03 12.91
CA LEU A 88 42.64 -5.18 12.87
C LEU A 88 41.20 -4.77 12.64
N VAL A 89 40.77 -3.66 13.25
CA VAL A 89 39.42 -3.10 13.01
C VAL A 89 39.22 -2.79 11.52
N LEU A 90 40.20 -2.10 10.90
CA LEU A 90 40.13 -1.76 9.49
C LEU A 90 40.16 -2.99 8.58
N ARG A 91 41.05 -3.99 8.91
CA ARG A 91 41.14 -5.27 8.18
C ARG A 91 39.87 -6.11 8.27
N ALA A 92 39.09 -5.97 9.34
CA ALA A 92 37.77 -6.63 9.49
C ALA A 92 36.66 -5.83 8.83
N LEU A 93 36.66 -4.49 8.95
CA LEU A 93 35.60 -3.61 8.43
C LEU A 93 35.53 -3.61 6.91
N ILE A 94 36.68 -3.53 6.19
CA ILE A 94 36.69 -3.48 4.74
C ILE A 94 36.02 -4.72 4.09
N PRO A 95 36.36 -5.97 4.48
CA PRO A 95 35.62 -7.13 4.01
C PRO A 95 34.13 -7.15 4.40
N ALA A 96 33.81 -6.73 5.63
CA ALA A 96 32.40 -6.63 6.06
C ALA A 96 31.60 -5.69 5.15
N LEU A 97 32.15 -4.52 4.79
CA LEU A 97 31.50 -3.58 3.88
C LEU A 97 31.35 -4.16 2.46
N LYS A 98 32.40 -4.78 1.92
CA LYS A 98 32.40 -5.37 0.58
C LYS A 98 31.43 -6.55 0.45
N ASN A 99 31.37 -7.40 1.48
CA ASN A 99 30.52 -8.60 1.51
C ASN A 99 29.11 -8.30 2.04
N ASN A 100 28.78 -7.04 2.29
CA ASN A 100 27.48 -6.61 2.85
C ASN A 100 27.15 -7.31 4.20
N ASP A 101 28.17 -7.56 5.02
CA ASP A 101 27.99 -8.06 6.39
C ASP A 101 27.55 -6.93 7.33
N MET A 102 26.24 -6.76 7.42
CA MET A 102 25.64 -5.72 8.26
C MET A 102 25.85 -5.97 9.76
N ARG A 103 26.02 -7.23 10.19
CA ARG A 103 26.28 -7.54 11.61
C ARG A 103 27.71 -7.18 11.99
N GLY A 104 28.67 -7.57 11.16
CA GLY A 104 30.07 -7.18 11.33
C GLY A 104 30.23 -5.67 11.34
N ALA A 105 29.61 -4.97 10.41
CA ALA A 105 29.64 -3.50 10.36
C ALA A 105 29.04 -2.85 11.62
N GLU A 106 27.92 -3.37 12.16
CA GLU A 106 27.27 -2.85 13.38
C GLU A 106 28.17 -2.97 14.61
N ILE A 107 28.90 -4.08 14.75
CA ILE A 107 29.86 -4.32 15.86
C ILE A 107 31.09 -3.44 15.72
N LEU A 108 31.63 -3.32 14.50
CA LEU A 108 32.88 -2.61 14.25
C LEU A 108 32.73 -1.08 14.18
N LEU A 109 31.55 -0.58 13.78
CA LEU A 109 31.31 0.85 13.59
C LEU A 109 31.61 1.72 14.83
N PRO A 110 31.14 1.42 16.07
CA PRO A 110 31.43 2.24 17.23
C PRO A 110 32.91 2.26 17.59
N ILE A 111 33.62 1.14 17.38
CA ILE A 111 35.06 1.02 17.62
C ILE A 111 35.82 1.86 16.59
N TYR A 112 35.48 1.69 15.31
CA TYR A 112 36.14 2.41 14.21
C TYR A 112 35.93 3.92 14.30
N ALA A 113 34.74 4.37 14.70
CA ALA A 113 34.41 5.78 14.83
C ALA A 113 35.29 6.54 15.86
N GLN A 114 35.87 5.82 16.83
CA GLN A 114 36.76 6.39 17.85
C GLN A 114 38.24 6.45 17.43
N GLN A 115 38.62 5.88 16.30
CA GLN A 115 39.99 5.66 15.86
C GLN A 115 40.46 6.60 14.75
N SER A 116 40.01 7.86 14.68
CA SER A 116 40.34 8.78 13.57
C SER A 116 39.98 8.18 12.19
N PRO A 117 38.73 7.84 11.96
CA PRO A 117 38.31 7.04 10.83
C PRO A 117 38.43 7.79 9.49
N ASP A 118 38.70 7.02 8.42
CA ASP A 118 38.48 7.51 7.06
C ASP A 118 37.01 7.92 6.88
N PRO A 119 36.73 9.19 6.48
CA PRO A 119 35.34 9.68 6.38
C PRO A 119 34.48 8.89 5.42
N LEU A 120 35.03 8.33 4.33
CA LEU A 120 34.30 7.55 3.34
C LEU A 120 33.89 6.20 3.89
N LEU A 121 34.82 5.48 4.52
CA LEU A 121 34.54 4.18 5.14
C LEU A 121 33.58 4.31 6.32
N LEU A 122 33.72 5.39 7.09
CA LEU A 122 32.78 5.69 8.19
C LEU A 122 31.35 5.88 7.66
N LYS A 123 31.17 6.74 6.64
CA LYS A 123 29.86 6.92 6.00
C LYS A 123 29.30 5.60 5.45
N TRP A 124 30.13 4.77 4.85
CA TRP A 124 29.69 3.48 4.32
C TRP A 124 29.21 2.52 5.43
N ALA A 125 29.98 2.39 6.50
CA ALA A 125 29.57 1.59 7.65
C ALA A 125 28.26 2.13 8.29
N GLN A 126 28.15 3.44 8.45
CA GLN A 126 26.93 4.09 8.94
C GLN A 126 25.73 3.81 8.01
N ALA A 127 25.92 3.88 6.69
CA ALA A 127 24.86 3.60 5.72
C ALA A 127 24.35 2.15 5.82
N MET A 128 25.27 1.18 6.00
CA MET A 128 24.92 -0.23 6.18
C MET A 128 24.16 -0.47 7.48
N VAL A 129 24.63 0.10 8.59
CA VAL A 129 23.99 -0.01 9.90
C VAL A 129 22.62 0.65 9.88
N ALA A 130 22.49 1.86 9.31
CA ALA A 130 21.22 2.53 9.13
C ALA A 130 20.20 1.66 8.36
N ARG A 131 20.66 1.00 7.28
CA ARG A 131 19.80 0.07 6.52
C ARG A 131 19.35 -1.12 7.36
N LYS A 132 20.25 -1.75 8.12
CA LYS A 132 19.91 -2.84 9.03
C LYS A 132 18.88 -2.43 10.08
N GLN A 133 18.97 -1.20 10.58
CA GLN A 133 18.04 -0.63 11.57
C GLN A 133 16.70 -0.14 10.93
N GLY A 134 16.51 -0.32 9.62
CA GLY A 134 15.31 0.15 8.92
C GLY A 134 15.24 1.67 8.71
N LYS A 135 16.34 2.41 8.96
CA LYS A 135 16.47 3.85 8.70
C LYS A 135 16.86 4.08 7.22
N LEU A 136 15.97 3.66 6.31
CA LEU A 136 16.30 3.57 4.89
C LEU A 136 16.58 4.90 4.24
N SER A 137 15.83 5.96 4.58
CA SER A 137 16.07 7.32 4.05
C SER A 137 17.47 7.85 4.46
N GLU A 138 17.92 7.55 5.67
CA GLU A 138 19.26 7.91 6.12
C GLU A 138 20.34 7.11 5.37
N SER A 139 20.14 5.82 5.22
CA SER A 139 21.04 4.96 4.43
C SER A 139 21.18 5.46 2.99
N VAL A 140 20.08 5.79 2.32
CA VAL A 140 20.07 6.37 0.97
C VAL A 140 20.85 7.68 0.93
N ARG A 141 20.62 8.59 1.89
CA ARG A 141 21.34 9.87 1.98
C ARG A 141 22.85 9.66 2.09
N LEU A 142 23.29 8.75 2.94
CA LEU A 142 24.72 8.45 3.14
C LEU A 142 25.34 7.82 1.89
N TYR A 143 24.69 6.84 1.25
CA TYR A 143 25.18 6.27 0.01
C TYR A 143 25.23 7.27 -1.14
N ARG A 144 24.27 8.22 -1.25
CA ARG A 144 24.33 9.31 -2.23
C ARG A 144 25.56 10.20 -2.02
N GLN A 145 25.93 10.48 -0.77
CA GLN A 145 27.16 11.24 -0.46
C GLN A 145 28.41 10.46 -0.88
N ILE A 146 28.45 9.15 -0.61
CA ILE A 146 29.59 8.28 -1.03
C ILE A 146 29.74 8.30 -2.55
N ILE A 147 28.65 8.14 -3.29
CA ILE A 147 28.68 8.13 -4.76
C ILE A 147 29.00 9.51 -5.34
N ALA A 148 28.62 10.59 -4.67
CA ALA A 148 29.04 11.94 -5.07
C ALA A 148 30.56 12.14 -4.92
N GLU A 149 31.18 11.60 -3.87
CA GLU A 149 32.64 11.67 -3.65
C GLU A 149 33.42 10.67 -4.53
N LYS A 150 32.87 9.48 -4.75
CA LYS A 150 33.48 8.36 -5.50
C LYS A 150 32.49 7.74 -6.50
N PRO A 151 32.26 8.37 -7.65
CA PRO A 151 31.25 7.92 -8.63
C PRO A 151 31.49 6.51 -9.17
N ASN A 152 32.73 6.06 -9.23
CA ASN A 152 33.09 4.75 -9.80
C ASN A 152 33.13 3.61 -8.75
N LEU A 153 32.64 3.85 -7.54
CA LEU A 153 32.62 2.84 -6.48
C LEU A 153 31.41 1.90 -6.65
N GLN A 154 31.54 0.93 -7.58
CA GLN A 154 30.48 -0.02 -7.94
C GLN A 154 29.80 -0.71 -6.73
N PRO A 155 30.53 -1.22 -5.71
CA PRO A 155 29.86 -1.85 -4.56
C PRO A 155 28.96 -0.89 -3.79
N ALA A 156 29.37 0.38 -3.61
CA ALA A 156 28.52 1.37 -2.93
C ALA A 156 27.32 1.76 -3.79
N ARG A 157 27.48 1.87 -5.11
CA ARG A 157 26.37 2.11 -6.04
C ARG A 157 25.32 1.00 -6.01
N LEU A 158 25.77 -0.26 -5.94
CA LEU A 158 24.87 -1.40 -5.77
C LEU A 158 24.07 -1.30 -4.46
N GLN A 159 24.77 -0.96 -3.36
CA GLN A 159 24.10 -0.79 -2.08
C GLN A 159 23.12 0.40 -2.06
N LEU A 160 23.47 1.48 -2.76
CA LEU A 160 22.54 2.60 -2.99
C LEU A 160 21.28 2.14 -3.74
N ALA A 161 21.45 1.40 -4.83
CA ALA A 161 20.33 0.91 -5.63
C ALA A 161 19.38 0.00 -4.80
N ILE A 162 19.98 -0.90 -4.00
CA ILE A 162 19.21 -1.77 -3.09
C ILE A 162 18.49 -0.95 -2.02
N ALA A 163 19.18 0.02 -1.38
CA ALA A 163 18.57 0.87 -0.36
C ALA A 163 17.41 1.73 -0.93
N LEU A 164 17.56 2.25 -2.15
CA LEU A 164 16.51 2.98 -2.87
C LEU A 164 15.29 2.08 -3.15
N THR A 165 15.52 0.82 -3.58
CA THR A 165 14.43 -0.15 -3.81
C THR A 165 13.65 -0.43 -2.52
N GLN A 166 14.37 -0.61 -1.41
CA GLN A 166 13.78 -0.83 -0.09
C GLN A 166 13.03 0.42 0.40
N ASN A 167 13.55 1.62 0.08
CA ASN A 167 12.90 2.89 0.42
C ASN A 167 11.78 3.29 -0.57
N ARG A 168 11.40 2.42 -1.50
CA ARG A 168 10.35 2.67 -2.50
C ARG A 168 10.66 3.81 -3.48
N GLU A 169 11.90 4.25 -3.60
CA GLU A 169 12.35 5.21 -4.61
C GLU A 169 12.69 4.49 -5.92
N ASN A 170 11.68 3.86 -6.53
CA ASN A 170 11.84 2.90 -7.63
C ASN A 170 12.55 3.49 -8.86
N GLU A 171 12.20 4.72 -9.26
CA GLU A 171 12.82 5.37 -10.42
C GLU A 171 14.32 5.61 -10.21
N ALA A 172 14.68 6.15 -9.05
CA ALA A 172 16.08 6.36 -8.69
C ALA A 172 16.85 5.03 -8.56
N ALA A 173 16.22 3.99 -8.01
CA ALA A 173 16.81 2.66 -7.91
C ALA A 173 17.11 2.09 -9.30
N LYS A 174 16.13 2.15 -10.21
CA LYS A 174 16.26 1.66 -11.59
C LYS A 174 17.38 2.40 -12.35
N ALA A 175 17.50 3.72 -12.16
CA ALA A 175 18.58 4.50 -12.75
C ALA A 175 19.96 4.00 -12.28
N GLN A 176 20.16 3.71 -10.97
CA GLN A 176 21.42 3.19 -10.45
C GLN A 176 21.69 1.75 -10.95
N PHE A 177 20.70 0.88 -11.02
CA PHE A 177 20.84 -0.46 -11.56
C PHE A 177 21.19 -0.44 -13.07
N ASN A 178 20.55 0.39 -13.86
CA ASN A 178 20.85 0.53 -15.28
C ASN A 178 22.28 1.04 -15.51
N GLN A 179 22.76 1.96 -14.68
CA GLN A 179 24.14 2.42 -14.74
C GLN A 179 25.12 1.29 -14.43
N LEU A 180 24.88 0.49 -13.37
CA LEU A 180 25.69 -0.69 -13.06
C LEU A 180 25.65 -1.72 -14.18
N ARG A 181 24.49 -1.97 -14.78
CA ARG A 181 24.31 -2.92 -15.88
C ARG A 181 25.13 -2.54 -17.13
N SER A 182 25.39 -1.25 -17.35
CA SER A 182 26.24 -0.78 -18.45
C SER A 182 27.74 -0.95 -18.20
N GLU A 183 28.12 -1.36 -16.98
CA GLU A 183 29.50 -1.62 -16.60
C GLU A 183 29.88 -3.09 -16.83
N ASN A 184 31.19 -3.38 -16.92
CA ASN A 184 31.65 -4.76 -17.07
C ASN A 184 31.64 -5.51 -15.73
N LEU A 185 30.49 -6.11 -15.41
CA LEU A 185 30.23 -6.83 -14.17
C LEU A 185 30.18 -8.35 -14.37
N PRO A 186 30.50 -9.16 -13.34
CA PRO A 186 30.33 -10.61 -13.39
C PRO A 186 28.88 -11.03 -13.64
N ALA A 187 28.68 -12.09 -14.42
CA ALA A 187 27.34 -12.58 -14.79
C ALA A 187 26.38 -12.81 -13.59
N PRO A 188 26.81 -13.37 -12.44
CA PRO A 188 25.89 -13.50 -11.28
C PRO A 188 25.38 -12.16 -10.75
N LEU A 189 26.20 -11.11 -10.83
CA LEU A 189 25.80 -9.78 -10.39
C LEU A 189 24.82 -9.12 -11.38
N LEU A 190 25.02 -9.32 -12.68
CA LEU A 190 24.08 -8.89 -13.72
C LEU A 190 22.70 -9.55 -13.52
N THR A 191 22.66 -10.86 -13.26
CA THR A 191 21.40 -11.58 -12.96
C THR A 191 20.69 -11.01 -11.74
N LEU A 192 21.45 -10.66 -10.69
CA LEU A 192 20.89 -10.00 -9.51
C LEU A 192 20.30 -8.63 -9.86
N ILE A 193 21.03 -7.81 -10.61
CA ILE A 193 20.58 -6.47 -11.05
C ILE A 193 19.31 -6.60 -11.89
N ASP A 194 19.27 -7.52 -12.85
CA ASP A 194 18.10 -7.74 -13.69
C ASP A 194 16.88 -8.16 -12.85
N SER A 195 17.06 -9.02 -11.84
CA SER A 195 15.98 -9.42 -10.94
C SER A 195 15.39 -8.24 -10.16
N TYR A 196 16.21 -7.27 -9.73
CA TYR A 196 15.73 -6.05 -9.09
C TYR A 196 14.99 -5.14 -10.07
N ILE A 197 15.51 -4.97 -11.29
CA ILE A 197 14.85 -4.18 -12.33
C ILE A 197 13.47 -4.77 -12.65
N ASP A 198 13.37 -6.08 -12.80
CA ASP A 198 12.13 -6.78 -13.08
C ASP A 198 11.12 -6.63 -11.93
N ALA A 199 11.57 -6.77 -10.68
CA ALA A 199 10.73 -6.55 -9.51
C ALA A 199 10.20 -5.10 -9.43
N ILE A 200 11.02 -4.10 -9.80
CA ILE A 200 10.59 -2.70 -9.88
C ILE A 200 9.58 -2.51 -11.03
N ASN A 201 9.85 -3.07 -12.20
CA ASN A 201 8.95 -2.99 -13.35
C ASN A 201 7.58 -3.63 -13.07
N GLN A 202 7.56 -4.76 -12.33
CA GLN A 202 6.32 -5.39 -11.89
C GLN A 202 5.45 -4.49 -11.01
N ARG A 203 6.06 -3.70 -10.12
CA ARG A 203 5.34 -2.74 -9.28
C ARG A 203 4.63 -1.66 -10.10
N ASP A 204 5.21 -1.29 -11.25
CA ASP A 204 4.70 -0.27 -12.16
C ASP A 204 3.98 -0.88 -13.38
N SER A 205 3.65 -2.18 -13.34
CA SER A 205 2.93 -2.86 -14.42
C SER A 205 1.42 -2.62 -14.32
N TRP A 206 0.71 -2.91 -15.41
CA TRP A 206 -0.73 -3.04 -15.39
C TRP A 206 -1.14 -4.24 -14.55
N ASN A 207 -2.08 -4.03 -13.65
CA ASN A 207 -2.77 -5.09 -12.94
C ASN A 207 -4.20 -5.16 -13.43
N VAL A 208 -4.64 -6.37 -13.78
CA VAL A 208 -6.02 -6.66 -14.16
C VAL A 208 -6.46 -7.87 -13.36
N TYR A 209 -7.53 -7.71 -12.61
CA TYR A 209 -8.17 -8.83 -11.95
C TYR A 209 -9.67 -8.70 -12.04
N GLY A 210 -10.38 -9.81 -11.92
CA GLY A 210 -11.82 -9.82 -12.00
C GLY A 210 -12.38 -11.15 -11.53
N GLY A 211 -13.68 -11.17 -11.34
CA GLY A 211 -14.37 -12.37 -10.89
C GLY A 211 -15.84 -12.36 -11.27
N VAL A 212 -16.43 -13.54 -11.20
CA VAL A 212 -17.85 -13.78 -11.44
C VAL A 212 -18.37 -14.68 -10.32
N ASN A 213 -19.50 -14.31 -9.71
CA ASN A 213 -20.15 -15.09 -8.68
C ASN A 213 -21.59 -15.38 -9.09
N TYR A 214 -22.07 -16.59 -8.81
CA TYR A 214 -23.48 -16.93 -8.96
C TYR A 214 -24.32 -16.23 -7.89
N LEU A 215 -25.45 -15.65 -8.29
CA LEU A 215 -26.42 -15.00 -7.42
C LEU A 215 -27.71 -15.84 -7.36
N HIS A 216 -28.15 -16.10 -6.13
CA HIS A 216 -29.47 -16.62 -5.83
C HIS A 216 -30.08 -15.77 -4.71
N GLU A 217 -30.92 -14.83 -5.08
CA GLU A 217 -31.55 -13.90 -4.14
C GLU A 217 -33.03 -14.23 -3.99
N ASN A 218 -33.47 -14.55 -2.77
CA ASN A 218 -34.87 -14.86 -2.48
C ASN A 218 -35.71 -13.60 -2.25
N ASN A 219 -35.07 -12.43 -2.10
CA ASN A 219 -35.71 -11.15 -1.85
C ASN A 219 -34.82 -10.03 -2.42
N VAL A 220 -34.70 -9.99 -3.74
CA VAL A 220 -33.84 -9.03 -4.45
C VAL A 220 -34.30 -7.58 -4.30
N ASN A 221 -35.59 -7.37 -4.01
CA ASN A 221 -36.17 -6.05 -3.82
C ASN A 221 -36.21 -5.58 -2.35
N ASN A 222 -35.66 -6.32 -1.42
CA ASN A 222 -35.68 -6.04 0.02
C ASN A 222 -37.09 -5.75 0.57
N ALA A 223 -38.12 -6.36 -0.03
CA ALA A 223 -39.51 -6.17 0.43
C ALA A 223 -39.73 -6.85 1.79
N PRO A 224 -40.62 -6.31 2.63
CA PRO A 224 -41.02 -6.97 3.86
C PRO A 224 -41.59 -8.36 3.58
N PRO A 225 -41.46 -9.33 4.51
CA PRO A 225 -42.06 -10.64 4.37
C PRO A 225 -43.55 -10.57 4.12
N LYS A 226 -44.08 -11.53 3.35
CA LYS A 226 -45.54 -11.61 3.07
C LYS A 226 -46.33 -11.66 4.39
N GLY A 227 -47.31 -10.80 4.52
CA GLY A 227 -48.18 -10.73 5.71
C GLY A 227 -47.67 -9.82 6.83
N THR A 228 -46.52 -9.12 6.64
CA THR A 228 -46.10 -8.08 7.58
C THR A 228 -47.13 -7.00 7.69
N LYS A 229 -47.61 -6.76 8.91
CA LYS A 229 -48.48 -5.63 9.25
C LYS A 229 -47.76 -4.76 10.26
N ALA A 230 -47.54 -3.52 9.94
CA ALA A 230 -47.12 -2.48 10.88
C ALA A 230 -48.25 -1.47 11.03
N GLU A 231 -48.41 -0.86 12.20
CA GLU A 231 -49.48 0.10 12.46
C GLU A 231 -49.52 1.18 11.37
N GLY A 232 -50.64 1.19 10.59
CA GLY A 232 -50.88 2.15 9.51
C GLY A 232 -50.10 1.92 8.21
N PHE A 233 -49.33 0.85 8.09
CA PHE A 233 -48.54 0.55 6.88
C PHE A 233 -48.87 -0.83 6.33
N THR A 234 -49.21 -0.88 5.04
CA THR A 234 -49.35 -2.13 4.28
C THR A 234 -48.31 -2.12 3.18
N PRO A 235 -47.38 -3.07 3.16
CA PRO A 235 -46.36 -3.14 2.10
C PRO A 235 -47.00 -3.29 0.72
N SER A 236 -46.63 -2.42 -0.21
CA SER A 236 -47.12 -2.45 -1.60
C SER A 236 -46.45 -3.51 -2.46
N SER A 237 -45.28 -4.01 -2.01
CA SER A 237 -44.49 -5.01 -2.75
C SER A 237 -44.25 -6.27 -1.91
N GLN A 238 -44.12 -7.41 -2.59
CA GLN A 238 -43.76 -8.70 -1.99
C GLN A 238 -42.29 -9.05 -2.35
N PRO A 239 -41.63 -9.92 -1.57
CA PRO A 239 -40.32 -10.42 -1.89
C PRO A 239 -40.27 -11.04 -3.28
N GLU A 240 -39.35 -10.60 -4.11
CA GLU A 240 -39.11 -11.14 -5.43
C GLU A 240 -37.82 -11.95 -5.44
N LYS A 241 -37.83 -13.06 -6.18
CA LYS A 241 -36.64 -13.90 -6.40
C LYS A 241 -35.96 -13.50 -7.68
N ALA A 242 -34.62 -13.62 -7.67
CA ALA A 242 -33.81 -13.45 -8.85
C ALA A 242 -32.60 -14.37 -8.82
N HIS A 243 -32.23 -14.88 -10.00
CA HIS A 243 -31.05 -15.71 -10.21
C HIS A 243 -30.18 -15.03 -11.26
N GLY A 244 -28.88 -14.99 -11.01
CA GLY A 244 -28.00 -14.27 -11.90
C GLY A 244 -26.54 -14.47 -11.60
N LEU A 245 -25.75 -13.51 -12.05
CA LEU A 245 -24.35 -13.40 -11.70
C LEU A 245 -24.03 -11.95 -11.25
N SER A 246 -23.13 -11.82 -10.28
CA SER A 246 -22.36 -10.59 -10.11
C SER A 246 -21.01 -10.75 -10.79
N TYR A 247 -20.50 -9.67 -11.32
CA TYR A 247 -19.17 -9.62 -11.93
C TYR A 247 -18.46 -8.35 -11.53
N PHE A 248 -17.15 -8.44 -11.48
CA PHE A 248 -16.30 -7.25 -11.29
C PHE A 248 -15.02 -7.39 -12.10
N ILE A 249 -14.50 -6.24 -12.53
CA ILE A 249 -13.20 -6.11 -13.19
C ILE A 249 -12.53 -4.88 -12.58
N ASN A 250 -11.30 -5.04 -12.13
CA ASN A 250 -10.43 -3.94 -11.75
C ASN A 250 -9.25 -3.89 -12.71
N LEU A 251 -8.94 -2.70 -13.18
CA LEU A 251 -7.76 -2.37 -13.96
C LEU A 251 -7.00 -1.29 -13.21
N SER A 252 -5.71 -1.50 -12.93
CA SER A 252 -4.91 -0.48 -12.24
C SER A 252 -3.49 -0.40 -12.78
N LYS A 253 -2.88 0.77 -12.62
CA LYS A 253 -1.50 1.03 -12.98
C LYS A 253 -0.89 2.10 -12.09
N ASN A 254 0.34 1.83 -11.66
CA ASN A 254 1.19 2.80 -10.98
C ASN A 254 2.30 3.29 -11.91
N TRP A 255 2.71 4.53 -11.75
CA TRP A 255 3.92 5.10 -12.35
C TRP A 255 4.77 5.69 -11.23
N SER A 256 5.90 5.07 -10.97
CA SER A 256 6.88 5.61 -10.04
C SER A 256 7.55 6.86 -10.61
N LEU A 257 7.67 7.90 -9.80
CA LEU A 257 8.32 9.15 -10.10
C LEU A 257 9.56 9.35 -9.22
N ALA A 258 10.30 10.45 -9.43
CA ALA A 258 11.46 10.76 -8.63
C ALA A 258 11.12 10.96 -7.14
N HIS A 259 12.09 10.65 -6.27
CA HIS A 259 12.02 10.91 -4.82
C HIS A 259 10.86 10.24 -4.06
N GLY A 260 10.37 9.09 -4.54
CA GLY A 260 9.28 8.36 -3.90
C GLY A 260 7.88 8.87 -4.23
N PHE A 261 7.74 9.88 -5.09
CA PHE A 261 6.46 10.26 -5.65
C PHE A 261 5.97 9.23 -6.65
N PHE A 262 4.67 9.16 -6.84
CA PHE A 262 4.05 8.30 -7.85
C PHE A 262 2.70 8.84 -8.29
N THR A 263 2.23 8.38 -9.44
CA THR A 263 0.85 8.54 -9.87
C THR A 263 0.20 7.17 -10.01
N GLU A 264 -1.11 7.14 -9.83
CA GLU A 264 -1.92 5.94 -9.88
C GLU A 264 -3.19 6.19 -10.69
N PHE A 265 -3.52 5.25 -11.55
CA PHE A 265 -4.80 5.17 -12.23
C PHE A 265 -5.47 3.84 -11.87
N SER A 266 -6.78 3.86 -11.61
CA SER A 266 -7.57 2.63 -11.58
C SER A 266 -8.96 2.83 -12.17
N ALA A 267 -9.49 1.75 -12.71
CA ALA A 267 -10.84 1.66 -13.24
C ALA A 267 -11.51 0.40 -12.67
N ASP A 268 -12.63 0.62 -11.99
CA ASP A 268 -13.44 -0.43 -11.40
C ASP A 268 -14.73 -0.55 -12.19
N ILE A 269 -15.08 -1.76 -12.58
CA ILE A 269 -16.31 -2.11 -13.26
C ILE A 269 -17.00 -3.19 -12.41
N ASN A 270 -18.24 -2.94 -12.03
CA ASN A 270 -19.04 -3.90 -11.28
C ASN A 270 -20.42 -4.01 -11.88
N GLY A 271 -21.07 -5.17 -11.74
CA GLY A 271 -22.44 -5.32 -12.18
C GLY A 271 -23.10 -6.59 -11.67
N LYS A 272 -24.43 -6.59 -11.78
CA LYS A 272 -25.27 -7.76 -11.57
C LYS A 272 -26.16 -7.95 -12.79
N TYR A 273 -26.29 -9.18 -13.23
CA TYR A 273 -27.13 -9.59 -14.33
C TYR A 273 -28.00 -10.74 -13.89
N TYR A 274 -29.32 -10.56 -13.92
CA TYR A 274 -30.30 -11.56 -13.53
C TYR A 274 -31.05 -12.07 -14.75
N TRP A 275 -30.93 -13.36 -15.10
CA TRP A 275 -31.58 -13.93 -16.31
C TRP A 275 -33.07 -14.17 -16.17
N ASP A 276 -33.64 -14.13 -14.97
CA ASP A 276 -35.08 -14.34 -14.68
C ASP A 276 -35.79 -13.09 -14.13
N ASN A 277 -35.04 -12.00 -13.86
CA ASN A 277 -35.60 -10.76 -13.37
C ASN A 277 -34.70 -9.54 -13.69
N HIS A 278 -34.59 -9.23 -14.98
CA HIS A 278 -33.71 -8.17 -15.50
C HIS A 278 -33.93 -6.78 -14.93
N LYS A 279 -35.12 -6.49 -14.36
CA LYS A 279 -35.36 -5.18 -13.76
C LYS A 279 -34.41 -4.83 -12.61
N TYR A 280 -33.68 -5.81 -12.07
CA TYR A 280 -32.65 -5.62 -11.05
C TYR A 280 -31.22 -5.66 -11.60
N ASP A 281 -31.08 -5.70 -12.93
CA ASP A 281 -29.76 -5.59 -13.55
C ASP A 281 -29.16 -4.22 -13.25
N GLU A 282 -27.89 -4.23 -12.84
CA GLU A 282 -27.15 -3.04 -12.48
C GLU A 282 -25.73 -3.09 -13.05
N PHE A 283 -25.19 -1.90 -13.28
CA PHE A 283 -23.84 -1.71 -13.77
C PHE A 283 -23.24 -0.45 -13.15
N SER A 284 -22.00 -0.50 -12.71
CA SER A 284 -21.27 0.65 -12.22
C SER A 284 -19.87 0.73 -12.78
N THR A 285 -19.37 1.94 -12.93
CA THR A 285 -17.98 2.21 -13.24
C THR A 285 -17.45 3.28 -12.32
N ARG A 286 -16.22 3.07 -11.80
CA ARG A 286 -15.50 4.09 -11.04
C ARG A 286 -14.13 4.27 -11.66
N LEU A 287 -13.77 5.50 -11.96
CA LEU A 287 -12.45 5.89 -12.47
C LEU A 287 -11.74 6.72 -11.42
N ASN A 288 -10.54 6.33 -11.09
CA ASN A 288 -9.68 6.97 -10.11
C ASN A 288 -8.39 7.40 -10.79
N LEU A 289 -7.96 8.64 -10.57
CA LEU A 289 -6.67 9.14 -11.06
C LEU A 289 -6.09 10.05 -10.00
N GLY A 290 -4.96 9.67 -9.45
CA GLY A 290 -4.34 10.43 -8.39
C GLY A 290 -2.85 10.19 -8.29
N GLY A 291 -2.31 10.47 -7.12
CA GLY A 291 -0.91 10.24 -6.85
C GLY A 291 -0.58 10.51 -5.39
N GLY A 292 0.68 10.32 -5.06
CA GLY A 292 1.11 10.45 -3.69
C GLY A 292 2.62 10.37 -3.53
N TYR A 293 2.99 10.20 -2.28
CA TYR A 293 4.35 9.98 -1.85
C TYR A 293 4.44 8.69 -1.07
N ARG A 294 5.48 7.91 -1.31
CA ARG A 294 5.74 6.67 -0.55
C ARG A 294 7.23 6.51 -0.22
N ASN A 295 7.46 5.96 0.94
CA ASN A 295 8.76 5.45 1.36
C ASN A 295 8.58 4.12 2.11
N ALA A 296 9.63 3.60 2.73
CA ALA A 296 9.58 2.31 3.44
C ALA A 296 8.56 2.25 4.59
N LYS A 297 8.21 3.39 5.19
CA LYS A 297 7.33 3.44 6.38
C LYS A 297 5.99 4.10 6.12
N THR A 298 5.92 4.99 5.14
CA THR A 298 4.76 5.85 4.93
C THR A 298 4.34 5.81 3.46
N GLU A 299 3.05 5.72 3.23
CA GLU A 299 2.44 5.99 1.92
C GLU A 299 1.28 6.95 2.14
N VAL A 300 1.23 8.03 1.38
CA VAL A 300 0.13 9.00 1.39
C VAL A 300 -0.32 9.20 -0.03
N LYS A 301 -1.62 8.97 -0.28
CA LYS A 301 -2.24 9.10 -1.62
C LYS A 301 -3.41 10.06 -1.57
N LEU A 302 -3.54 10.87 -2.58
CA LEU A 302 -4.71 11.70 -2.84
C LEU A 302 -5.28 11.32 -4.20
N ILE A 303 -6.50 10.77 -4.19
CA ILE A 303 -7.09 10.12 -5.35
C ILE A 303 -8.49 10.67 -5.60
N PRO A 304 -8.64 11.69 -6.47
CA PRO A 304 -9.92 12.05 -7.05
C PRO A 304 -10.55 10.90 -7.82
N PHE A 305 -11.88 10.82 -7.78
CA PHE A 305 -12.60 9.82 -8.54
C PHE A 305 -13.90 10.36 -9.14
N VAL A 306 -14.37 9.66 -10.16
CA VAL A 306 -15.71 9.80 -10.72
C VAL A 306 -16.34 8.42 -10.86
N GLU A 307 -17.63 8.34 -10.52
CA GLU A 307 -18.38 7.09 -10.56
C GLU A 307 -19.71 7.32 -11.26
N GLN A 308 -20.14 6.31 -12.00
CA GLN A 308 -21.46 6.28 -12.61
C GLN A 308 -22.14 4.95 -12.30
N PHE A 309 -23.40 5.02 -12.00
CA PHE A 309 -24.25 3.88 -11.73
C PHE A 309 -25.44 3.85 -12.68
N TRP A 310 -25.67 2.70 -13.29
CA TRP A 310 -26.79 2.41 -14.18
C TRP A 310 -27.64 1.30 -13.60
N TYR A 311 -28.92 1.39 -13.84
CA TYR A 311 -29.90 0.46 -13.32
C TYR A 311 -31.05 0.29 -14.33
N VAL A 312 -31.58 -0.92 -14.49
CA VAL A 312 -32.72 -1.20 -15.37
C VAL A 312 -34.02 -0.80 -14.71
N GLY A 313 -34.10 -0.97 -13.39
CA GLY A 313 -35.33 -0.81 -12.60
C GLY A 313 -35.90 0.60 -12.57
N GLY A 314 -37.14 0.66 -12.13
CA GLY A 314 -37.97 1.84 -11.93
C GLY A 314 -39.40 1.41 -11.56
N GLU A 315 -40.27 2.38 -11.26
CA GLU A 315 -41.64 2.10 -10.80
C GLU A 315 -42.44 1.18 -11.75
N ASN A 316 -42.17 1.27 -13.05
CA ASN A 316 -42.88 0.51 -14.09
C ASN A 316 -42.04 -0.55 -14.77
N ALA A 317 -40.86 -0.89 -14.24
CA ALA A 317 -40.00 -1.87 -14.85
C ALA A 317 -40.60 -3.28 -14.72
N THR A 318 -40.68 -3.98 -15.86
CA THR A 318 -41.07 -5.39 -15.92
C THR A 318 -39.87 -6.30 -15.76
N LYS A 319 -40.08 -7.58 -15.48
CA LYS A 319 -38.99 -8.57 -15.35
C LYS A 319 -38.14 -8.71 -16.62
N ASP A 320 -38.74 -8.41 -17.77
CA ASP A 320 -38.06 -8.50 -19.09
C ASP A 320 -37.42 -7.19 -19.55
N ALA A 321 -37.53 -6.12 -18.75
CA ALA A 321 -36.89 -4.84 -19.05
C ALA A 321 -35.37 -5.01 -19.04
N ARG A 322 -34.68 -4.58 -20.12
CA ARG A 322 -33.22 -4.76 -20.27
C ARG A 322 -32.46 -3.47 -20.49
N THR A 323 -33.14 -2.34 -20.52
CA THR A 323 -32.50 -1.05 -20.83
C THR A 323 -31.90 -0.47 -19.58
N LEU A 324 -30.57 -0.40 -19.50
CA LEU A 324 -29.85 0.28 -18.46
C LEU A 324 -29.99 1.81 -18.60
N HIS A 325 -30.51 2.45 -17.60
CA HIS A 325 -30.61 3.91 -17.51
C HIS A 325 -29.58 4.43 -16.52
N ARG A 326 -28.96 5.57 -16.82
CA ARG A 326 -28.08 6.23 -15.85
C ARG A 326 -28.93 6.62 -14.64
N TYR A 327 -28.58 6.08 -13.49
CA TYR A 327 -29.33 6.24 -12.24
C TYR A 327 -28.73 7.33 -11.35
N SER A 328 -27.42 7.27 -11.15
CA SER A 328 -26.69 8.27 -10.38
C SER A 328 -25.27 8.48 -10.92
N LYS A 329 -24.70 9.61 -10.55
CA LYS A 329 -23.29 9.92 -10.70
C LYS A 329 -22.73 10.34 -9.34
N SER A 330 -21.49 9.95 -9.09
CA SER A 330 -20.76 10.39 -7.90
C SER A 330 -19.40 10.94 -8.33
N SER A 331 -18.89 11.88 -7.57
CA SER A 331 -17.53 12.35 -7.67
C SER A 331 -17.01 12.66 -6.29
N GLY A 332 -15.73 12.51 -6.09
CA GLY A 332 -15.17 12.69 -4.77
C GLY A 332 -13.65 12.61 -4.76
N ILE A 333 -13.13 12.48 -3.57
CA ILE A 333 -11.70 12.39 -3.32
C ILE A 333 -11.42 11.47 -2.15
N ASN A 334 -10.42 10.60 -2.32
CA ASN A 334 -9.86 9.77 -1.26
C ASN A 334 -8.52 10.34 -0.81
N LEU A 335 -8.30 10.36 0.49
CA LEU A 335 -6.99 10.51 1.10
C LEU A 335 -6.67 9.23 1.86
N ASP A 336 -5.69 8.48 1.35
CA ASP A 336 -5.22 7.24 1.96
C ASP A 336 -3.88 7.50 2.64
N VAL A 337 -3.74 7.07 3.88
CA VAL A 337 -2.53 7.20 4.68
C VAL A 337 -2.19 5.87 5.30
N ASP A 338 -1.08 5.29 4.86
CA ASP A 338 -0.50 4.06 5.40
C ASP A 338 0.76 4.37 6.19
N TYR A 339 0.87 3.80 7.38
CA TYR A 339 2.05 3.98 8.21
C TYR A 339 2.44 2.70 8.96
N TRP A 340 3.71 2.30 8.82
CA TRP A 340 4.31 1.21 9.57
C TRP A 340 4.79 1.68 10.94
N LEU A 341 4.04 1.35 11.98
CA LEU A 341 4.39 1.62 13.36
C LEU A 341 5.65 0.83 13.79
N THR A 342 5.68 -0.44 13.41
CA THR A 342 6.80 -1.37 13.61
C THR A 342 6.92 -2.26 12.36
N PRO A 343 7.95 -3.11 12.23
CA PRO A 343 8.02 -4.08 11.13
C PRO A 343 6.81 -5.03 11.03
N ASN A 344 6.04 -5.17 12.10
CA ASN A 344 4.92 -6.11 12.20
C ASN A 344 3.55 -5.42 12.27
N TRP A 345 3.50 -4.12 12.52
CA TRP A 345 2.26 -3.39 12.69
C TRP A 345 2.16 -2.24 11.68
N LYS A 346 1.06 -2.23 10.94
CA LYS A 346 0.72 -1.16 9.99
C LYS A 346 -0.63 -0.58 10.35
N ILE A 347 -0.77 0.73 10.33
CA ILE A 347 -2.05 1.43 10.36
C ILE A 347 -2.36 1.95 8.96
N SER A 348 -3.59 1.76 8.53
CA SER A 348 -4.12 2.26 7.27
C SER A 348 -5.35 3.11 7.58
N THR A 349 -5.37 4.34 7.12
CA THR A 349 -6.47 5.29 7.30
C THR A 349 -6.93 5.76 5.93
N VAL A 350 -8.22 5.62 5.65
CA VAL A 350 -8.84 6.12 4.44
C VAL A 350 -9.89 7.15 4.82
N LEU A 351 -9.78 8.33 4.24
CA LEU A 351 -10.78 9.40 4.31
C LEU A 351 -11.37 9.59 2.92
N GLU A 352 -12.68 9.49 2.80
CA GLU A 352 -13.37 9.72 1.53
C GLU A 352 -14.43 10.81 1.69
N TYR A 353 -14.42 11.76 0.77
CA TYR A 353 -15.52 12.67 0.52
C TYR A 353 -16.18 12.29 -0.80
N THR A 354 -17.49 12.13 -0.81
CA THR A 354 -18.27 11.79 -2.01
C THR A 354 -19.49 12.71 -2.14
N GLU A 355 -19.66 13.24 -3.31
CA GLU A 355 -20.84 13.95 -3.74
C GLU A 355 -21.66 13.05 -4.67
N GLN A 356 -22.86 12.62 -4.25
CA GLN A 356 -23.75 11.77 -5.03
C GLN A 356 -24.95 12.55 -5.56
N ARG A 357 -25.24 12.39 -6.85
CA ARG A 357 -26.35 13.06 -7.54
C ARG A 357 -27.14 12.04 -8.37
N TYR A 358 -28.44 11.98 -8.11
CA TYR A 358 -29.39 11.16 -8.86
C TYR A 358 -29.86 11.88 -10.12
N ILE A 359 -30.00 11.13 -11.20
CA ILE A 359 -30.38 11.67 -12.52
C ILE A 359 -31.89 11.86 -12.61
N GLN A 360 -32.66 10.95 -12.00
CA GLN A 360 -34.13 11.00 -12.03
C GLN A 360 -34.67 12.12 -11.14
N PRO A 361 -35.59 12.99 -11.64
CA PRO A 361 -36.13 14.08 -10.87
C PRO A 361 -36.76 13.67 -9.53
N GLN A 362 -37.47 12.53 -9.51
CA GLN A 362 -38.12 11.97 -8.32
C GLN A 362 -37.15 11.59 -7.20
N ARG A 363 -35.88 11.39 -7.52
CA ARG A 363 -34.82 11.01 -6.59
C ARG A 363 -33.84 12.12 -6.23
N GLN A 364 -34.05 13.32 -6.76
CA GLN A 364 -33.15 14.45 -6.47
C GLN A 364 -33.20 14.88 -4.98
N SER A 365 -34.26 14.58 -4.26
CA SER A 365 -34.31 14.74 -2.81
C SER A 365 -33.31 13.85 -2.04
N SER A 366 -32.84 12.79 -2.67
CA SER A 366 -31.81 11.90 -2.12
C SER A 366 -30.37 12.31 -2.52
N ASN A 367 -30.20 13.43 -3.22
CA ASN A 367 -28.88 13.99 -3.47
C ASN A 367 -28.19 14.32 -2.15
N GLY A 368 -26.96 13.94 -2.02
CA GLY A 368 -26.24 14.15 -0.76
C GLY A 368 -24.74 14.17 -0.94
N ASN A 369 -24.09 14.58 0.12
CA ASN A 369 -22.65 14.50 0.28
C ASN A 369 -22.38 13.58 1.47
N SER A 370 -21.40 12.70 1.34
CA SER A 370 -20.98 11.79 2.40
C SER A 370 -19.51 11.97 2.72
N TYR A 371 -19.21 11.76 3.99
CA TYR A 371 -17.83 11.71 4.51
C TYR A 371 -17.67 10.38 5.19
N SER A 372 -16.63 9.65 4.85
CA SER A 372 -16.31 8.40 5.51
C SER A 372 -14.88 8.41 6.04
N ILE A 373 -14.66 7.72 7.13
CA ILE A 373 -13.35 7.44 7.70
C ILE A 373 -13.27 5.96 8.03
N SER A 374 -12.22 5.32 7.55
CA SER A 374 -11.92 3.92 7.87
C SER A 374 -10.51 3.84 8.41
N ASN A 375 -10.35 3.16 9.56
CA ASN A 375 -9.04 2.89 10.15
C ASN A 375 -8.88 1.38 10.29
N THR A 376 -7.79 0.86 9.74
CA THR A 376 -7.45 -0.56 9.80
C THR A 376 -6.09 -0.72 10.45
N LEU A 377 -6.01 -1.55 11.48
CA LEU A 377 -4.75 -1.93 12.11
C LEU A 377 -4.41 -3.35 11.66
N ILE A 378 -3.27 -3.49 10.99
CA ILE A 378 -2.82 -4.75 10.38
C ILE A 378 -1.62 -5.28 11.17
N TYR A 379 -1.72 -6.52 11.65
CA TYR A 379 -0.62 -7.24 12.29
C TYR A 379 -0.10 -8.35 11.41
N MET A 380 1.20 -8.32 11.09
CA MET A 380 1.91 -9.31 10.29
C MET A 380 3.05 -9.92 11.12
N PRO A 381 2.82 -11.04 11.82
CA PRO A 381 3.81 -11.62 12.75
C PRO A 381 5.07 -12.11 12.05
N ASN A 382 4.97 -12.58 10.79
CA ASN A 382 6.09 -13.05 9.98
C ASN A 382 5.84 -12.73 8.51
N SER A 383 6.82 -12.14 7.83
CA SER A 383 6.77 -11.90 6.38
C SER A 383 6.76 -13.18 5.51
N GLN A 384 6.83 -14.35 6.11
CA GLN A 384 6.84 -15.66 5.45
C GLN A 384 5.49 -16.39 5.49
N GLN A 385 4.44 -15.80 6.10
CA GLN A 385 3.14 -16.45 6.27
C GLN A 385 2.05 -15.97 5.30
N PHE A 386 2.41 -15.18 4.28
CA PHE A 386 1.48 -14.72 3.24
C PHE A 386 2.04 -14.99 1.85
#